data_6236b508d6892efbfe4fe3dde12ef16b
#
_entry.id   6236b508d6892efbfe4fe3dde12ef16b
#
_cell.length_a   1.000
_cell.length_b   1.000
_cell.length_c   1.000
_cell.angle_alpha   90.00
_cell.angle_beta   90.00
_cell.angle_gamma   90.00
#
_symmetry.space_group_name_H-M   'P 1'
#
loop_
_entity.id
_entity.type
_entity.pdbx_description
1 polymer ?
#
loop_
_entity_poly.entity_id
_entity_poly.type
_entity_poly.pdbx_seq_one_letter_code
_entity_poly.pdbx_strand_id
1 'polypeptide(L)'
;MGVFKKIYYKYHVKPTIALFIYDPMCSVQSSNGIISSLSPYYNFKLFSKNKLEADFFNGVDMIAVPGGFGDSNSFERLFQHNGPRVIDFVNRGGRYLGVCMGAYWAGSNYFDILDSVDAVQYLARPNTDTRRPHAKNIGITWNGQADNMFWYDGCALVGDKSKFKTVATYANGDAMSIVQNRIGLIGCHLESQKFWYDSYSWMRPHWHQGSHHKLLLEFTNQLMES
;
A
#
# COMPACT_ATOMS: atom_id res chain seq x y z
N MET A 1 -25.65 -3.08 -7.53
CA MET A 1 -25.47 -2.39 -8.82
C MET A 1 -25.62 -0.86 -8.75
N GLY A 2 -25.85 -0.27 -7.59
CA GLY A 2 -26.21 1.14 -7.43
C GLY A 2 -25.10 2.12 -7.02
N VAL A 3 -24.09 1.68 -6.25
CA VAL A 3 -23.08 2.59 -5.64
C VAL A 3 -21.95 2.91 -6.61
N PHE A 4 -21.48 1.94 -7.39
CA PHE A 4 -20.38 2.14 -8.35
C PHE A 4 -20.69 3.13 -9.49
N LYS A 5 -21.96 3.26 -9.89
CA LYS A 5 -22.34 4.25 -10.91
C LYS A 5 -22.28 5.71 -10.45
N LYS A 6 -22.42 5.97 -9.13
CA LYS A 6 -22.46 7.35 -8.60
C LYS A 6 -21.09 8.04 -8.56
N ILE A 7 -20.01 7.29 -8.34
CA ILE A 7 -18.65 7.85 -8.25
C ILE A 7 -18.11 8.23 -9.65
N TYR A 8 -18.37 7.41 -10.65
CA TYR A 8 -17.89 7.61 -12.02
C TYR A 8 -18.44 8.88 -12.70
N TYR A 9 -19.60 9.37 -12.27
CA TYR A 9 -20.25 10.52 -12.90
C TYR A 9 -19.98 11.86 -12.21
N LYS A 10 -19.32 11.88 -11.06
CA LYS A 10 -19.07 13.13 -10.32
C LYS A 10 -17.81 13.87 -10.79
N TYR A 11 -16.88 13.17 -11.45
CA TYR A 11 -15.62 13.78 -11.92
C TYR A 11 -15.41 13.47 -13.40
N HIS A 12 -15.44 14.50 -14.22
CA HIS A 12 -15.02 14.43 -15.63
C HIS A 12 -13.50 14.20 -15.77
N VAL A 13 -12.75 14.30 -14.66
CA VAL A 13 -11.30 14.10 -14.59
C VAL A 13 -11.00 13.00 -13.58
N LYS A 14 -10.21 11.98 -13.98
CA LYS A 14 -9.75 10.95 -13.06
C LYS A 14 -8.87 11.57 -11.98
N PRO A 15 -9.02 11.17 -10.69
CA PRO A 15 -8.11 11.60 -9.65
C PRO A 15 -6.67 11.19 -9.97
N THR A 16 -5.71 11.95 -9.45
CA THR A 16 -4.27 11.77 -9.74
C THR A 16 -3.55 11.18 -8.54
N ILE A 17 -2.86 10.07 -8.75
CA ILE A 17 -1.98 9.42 -7.78
C ILE A 17 -0.53 9.78 -8.12
N ALA A 18 0.18 10.41 -7.19
CA ALA A 18 1.64 10.52 -7.25
C ALA A 18 2.24 9.20 -6.74
N LEU A 19 2.84 8.42 -7.63
CA LEU A 19 3.41 7.11 -7.30
C LEU A 19 4.92 7.19 -7.20
N PHE A 20 5.45 6.79 -6.03
CA PHE A 20 6.88 6.68 -5.82
C PHE A 20 7.46 5.51 -6.61
N ILE A 21 8.54 5.75 -7.33
CA ILE A 21 9.30 4.74 -8.07
C ILE A 21 10.80 4.94 -7.85
N TYR A 22 11.50 3.88 -7.47
CA TYR A 22 12.93 3.91 -7.25
C TYR A 22 13.57 2.59 -7.67
N ASP A 23 14.11 2.57 -8.90
CA ASP A 23 14.85 1.43 -9.43
C ASP A 23 16.31 1.50 -8.95
N PRO A 24 16.94 0.39 -8.54
CA PRO A 24 16.36 -0.96 -8.39
C PRO A 24 15.75 -1.24 -7.01
N MET A 25 15.81 -0.32 -6.07
CA MET A 25 15.55 -0.55 -4.65
C MET A 25 14.07 -0.66 -4.30
N CYS A 26 13.22 0.20 -4.84
CA CYS A 26 11.79 -0.03 -4.81
C CYS A 26 11.43 -0.99 -5.91
N SER A 27 10.59 -1.92 -5.61
CA SER A 27 10.12 -2.85 -6.59
C SER A 27 9.41 -2.12 -7.74
N VAL A 28 10.11 -1.93 -8.84
CA VAL A 28 9.50 -1.51 -10.12
C VAL A 28 8.30 -2.39 -10.43
N GLN A 29 8.36 -3.66 -10.04
CA GLN A 29 7.27 -4.61 -10.19
C GLN A 29 6.03 -4.23 -9.39
N SER A 30 6.18 -3.79 -8.13
CA SER A 30 5.06 -3.33 -7.31
C SER A 30 4.45 -2.04 -7.89
N SER A 31 5.28 -1.08 -8.29
CA SER A 31 4.81 0.14 -8.96
C SER A 31 4.03 -0.19 -10.25
N ASN A 32 4.55 -1.08 -11.09
CA ASN A 32 3.87 -1.53 -12.31
C ASN A 32 2.56 -2.25 -11.98
N GLY A 33 2.52 -3.04 -10.92
CA GLY A 33 1.32 -3.69 -10.42
C GLY A 33 0.23 -2.71 -10.02
N ILE A 34 0.60 -1.67 -9.25
CA ILE A 34 -0.32 -0.58 -8.86
C ILE A 34 -0.85 0.14 -10.11
N ILE A 35 0.04 0.52 -11.04
CA ILE A 35 -0.37 1.20 -12.27
C ILE A 35 -1.33 0.31 -13.08
N SER A 36 -0.99 -0.94 -13.33
CA SER A 36 -1.81 -1.82 -14.16
C SER A 36 -3.19 -2.08 -13.56
N SER A 37 -3.28 -2.13 -12.22
CA SER A 37 -4.54 -2.36 -11.52
C SER A 37 -5.42 -1.12 -11.46
N LEU A 38 -4.84 0.07 -11.37
CA LEU A 38 -5.58 1.31 -11.07
C LEU A 38 -5.66 2.31 -12.23
N SER A 39 -4.84 2.21 -13.29
CA SER A 39 -4.83 3.16 -14.42
C SER A 39 -6.15 3.28 -15.20
N PRO A 40 -7.06 2.28 -15.22
CA PRO A 40 -8.39 2.50 -15.77
C PRO A 40 -9.20 3.56 -15.02
N TYR A 41 -8.88 3.83 -13.76
CA TYR A 41 -9.66 4.66 -12.84
C TYR A 41 -8.93 5.92 -12.37
N TYR A 42 -7.60 5.94 -12.39
CA TYR A 42 -6.73 7.00 -11.86
C TYR A 42 -5.69 7.43 -12.87
N ASN A 43 -5.30 8.70 -12.82
CA ASN A 43 -4.10 9.20 -13.46
C ASN A 43 -2.88 8.97 -12.57
N PHE A 44 -1.69 8.84 -13.18
CA PHE A 44 -0.44 8.66 -12.44
C PHE A 44 0.57 9.74 -12.76
N LYS A 45 1.20 10.28 -11.70
CA LYS A 45 2.36 11.17 -11.77
C LYS A 45 3.50 10.50 -11.03
N LEU A 46 4.55 10.09 -11.75
CA LEU A 46 5.64 9.33 -11.14
C LEU A 46 6.66 10.27 -10.50
N PHE A 47 7.19 9.87 -9.34
CA PHE A 47 8.30 10.57 -8.70
C PHE A 47 9.30 9.59 -8.08
N SER A 48 10.52 10.07 -7.86
CA SER A 48 11.62 9.27 -7.34
C SER A 48 12.30 9.98 -6.16
N LYS A 49 13.45 9.47 -5.76
CA LYS A 49 14.32 10.12 -4.76
C LYS A 49 14.85 11.49 -5.16
N ASN A 50 14.81 11.83 -6.44
CA ASN A 50 15.34 13.12 -6.92
C ASN A 50 14.48 14.27 -6.39
N LYS A 51 15.13 15.41 -6.15
CA LYS A 51 14.45 16.61 -5.67
C LYS A 51 13.32 17.00 -6.61
N LEU A 52 12.13 17.16 -6.05
CA LEU A 52 10.94 17.58 -6.80
C LEU A 52 10.86 19.11 -6.91
N GLU A 53 10.21 19.58 -7.95
CA GLU A 53 9.77 20.98 -8.04
C GLU A 53 8.77 21.30 -6.92
N ALA A 54 8.72 22.59 -6.53
CA ALA A 54 7.93 23.02 -5.37
C ALA A 54 6.43 22.72 -5.52
N ASP A 55 5.92 22.76 -6.74
CA ASP A 55 4.52 22.56 -7.10
C ASP A 55 4.18 21.13 -7.55
N PHE A 56 5.13 20.18 -7.40
CA PHE A 56 4.96 18.81 -7.91
C PHE A 56 3.65 18.16 -7.45
N PHE A 57 3.27 18.34 -6.19
CA PHE A 57 2.05 17.76 -5.65
C PHE A 57 0.78 18.58 -5.90
N ASN A 58 0.85 19.68 -6.66
CA ASN A 58 -0.35 20.40 -7.05
C ASN A 58 -1.22 19.54 -7.98
N GLY A 59 -2.52 19.45 -7.64
CA GLY A 59 -3.47 18.61 -8.38
C GLY A 59 -3.29 17.11 -8.15
N VAL A 60 -2.49 16.70 -7.14
CA VAL A 60 -2.38 15.31 -6.68
C VAL A 60 -3.41 15.07 -5.57
N ASP A 61 -4.16 13.97 -5.67
CA ASP A 61 -5.18 13.58 -4.69
C ASP A 61 -4.63 12.59 -3.65
N MET A 62 -3.62 11.80 -4.04
CA MET A 62 -3.03 10.76 -3.20
C MET A 62 -1.55 10.57 -3.54
N ILE A 63 -0.71 10.33 -2.53
CA ILE A 63 0.63 9.77 -2.69
C ILE A 63 0.54 8.26 -2.46
N ALA A 64 1.12 7.47 -3.37
CA ALA A 64 1.27 6.03 -3.21
C ALA A 64 2.74 5.65 -3.12
N VAL A 65 3.08 4.83 -2.12
CA VAL A 65 4.42 4.24 -1.95
C VAL A 65 4.28 2.72 -2.07
N PRO A 66 4.93 2.11 -3.07
CA PRO A 66 4.79 0.69 -3.37
C PRO A 66 5.56 -0.20 -2.40
N GLY A 67 5.44 -1.51 -2.58
CA GLY A 67 6.34 -2.49 -1.99
C GLY A 67 7.74 -2.42 -2.60
N GLY A 68 8.73 -2.93 -1.88
CA GLY A 68 10.13 -2.92 -2.31
C GLY A 68 11.09 -3.30 -1.21
N PHE A 69 12.37 -3.11 -1.45
CA PHE A 69 13.40 -3.23 -0.42
C PHE A 69 13.32 -2.00 0.49
N GLY A 70 12.77 -2.19 1.69
CA GLY A 70 12.58 -1.13 2.66
C GLY A 70 13.81 -0.86 3.53
N ASP A 71 15.02 -0.89 2.99
CA ASP A 71 16.19 -0.54 3.76
C ASP A 71 16.21 0.96 4.13
N SER A 72 16.90 1.28 5.23
CA SER A 72 17.02 2.64 5.73
C SER A 72 17.67 3.58 4.70
N ASN A 73 18.64 3.10 3.92
CA ASN A 73 19.33 3.90 2.92
C ASN A 73 18.37 4.38 1.80
N SER A 74 17.44 3.53 1.37
CA SER A 74 16.44 3.90 0.36
C SER A 74 15.50 4.97 0.87
N PHE A 75 15.06 4.84 2.13
CA PHE A 75 14.23 5.85 2.79
C PHE A 75 14.98 7.16 2.98
N GLU A 76 16.20 7.13 3.51
CA GLU A 76 17.01 8.32 3.75
C GLU A 76 17.22 9.15 2.47
N ARG A 77 17.48 8.50 1.34
CA ARG A 77 17.63 9.17 0.04
C ARG A 77 16.34 9.85 -0.43
N LEU A 78 15.18 9.22 -0.21
CA LEU A 78 13.90 9.85 -0.47
C LEU A 78 13.67 11.00 0.50
N PHE A 79 13.88 10.76 1.80
CA PHE A 79 13.61 11.70 2.87
C PHE A 79 14.43 12.97 2.75
N GLN A 80 15.72 12.86 2.43
CA GLN A 80 16.63 13.98 2.27
C GLN A 80 16.09 15.07 1.34
N HIS A 81 15.42 14.68 0.26
CA HIS A 81 14.97 15.61 -0.76
C HIS A 81 13.47 15.87 -0.73
N ASN A 82 12.67 14.88 -0.40
CA ASN A 82 11.22 14.91 -0.58
C ASN A 82 10.41 14.52 0.67
N GLY A 83 11.04 13.97 1.71
CA GLY A 83 10.35 13.52 2.93
C GLY A 83 9.47 14.60 3.56
N PRO A 84 10.01 15.81 3.85
CA PRO A 84 9.20 16.90 4.41
C PRO A 84 8.00 17.28 3.53
N ARG A 85 8.11 17.14 2.21
CA ARG A 85 7.01 17.43 1.28
C ARG A 85 5.93 16.37 1.29
N VAL A 86 6.31 15.08 1.46
CA VAL A 86 5.36 13.98 1.62
C VAL A 86 4.59 14.18 2.92
N ILE A 87 5.29 14.46 4.01
CA ILE A 87 4.68 14.72 5.34
C ILE A 87 3.74 15.93 5.27
N ASP A 88 4.19 17.03 4.70
CA ASP A 88 3.40 18.25 4.55
C ASP A 88 2.14 18.01 3.67
N PHE A 89 2.25 17.23 2.60
CA PHE A 89 1.11 16.85 1.78
C PHE A 89 0.04 16.09 2.60
N VAL A 90 0.46 15.12 3.41
CA VAL A 90 -0.44 14.34 4.27
C VAL A 90 -1.05 15.24 5.36
N ASN A 91 -0.24 16.06 6.04
CA ASN A 91 -0.69 16.96 7.11
C ASN A 91 -1.70 18.00 6.61
N ARG A 92 -1.62 18.41 5.35
CA ARG A 92 -2.61 19.29 4.70
C ARG A 92 -3.86 18.55 4.20
N GLY A 93 -4.02 17.29 4.55
CA GLY A 93 -5.19 16.48 4.22
C GLY A 93 -5.07 15.72 2.91
N GLY A 94 -3.87 15.62 2.33
CA GLY A 94 -3.59 14.68 1.24
C GLY A 94 -3.68 13.23 1.70
N ARG A 95 -3.93 12.33 0.78
CA ARG A 95 -4.06 10.89 1.07
C ARG A 95 -2.74 10.17 0.87
N TYR A 96 -2.52 9.13 1.67
CA TYR A 96 -1.35 8.26 1.57
C TYR A 96 -1.79 6.80 1.43
N LEU A 97 -1.28 6.11 0.42
CA LEU A 97 -1.43 4.68 0.21
C LEU A 97 -0.05 4.01 0.35
N GLY A 98 0.14 3.20 1.37
CA GLY A 98 1.37 2.43 1.57
C GLY A 98 1.13 0.93 1.36
N VAL A 99 1.95 0.30 0.51
CA VAL A 99 1.91 -1.16 0.28
C VAL A 99 3.23 -1.75 0.74
N CYS A 100 3.20 -2.77 1.60
CA CYS A 100 4.36 -3.48 2.13
C CYS A 100 5.44 -2.50 2.65
N MET A 101 6.54 -2.26 1.90
CA MET A 101 7.54 -1.25 2.23
C MET A 101 6.92 0.12 2.49
N GLY A 102 6.00 0.56 1.63
CA GLY A 102 5.29 1.83 1.80
C GLY A 102 4.44 1.89 3.06
N ALA A 103 3.93 0.76 3.55
CA ALA A 103 3.24 0.69 4.83
C ALA A 103 4.22 0.81 6.00
N TYR A 104 5.40 0.17 5.95
CA TYR A 104 6.47 0.39 6.93
C TYR A 104 6.89 1.86 7.00
N TRP A 105 7.02 2.52 5.84
CA TRP A 105 7.49 3.91 5.80
C TRP A 105 6.50 4.93 6.38
N ALA A 106 5.23 4.55 6.57
CA ALA A 106 4.28 5.39 7.30
C ALA A 106 4.55 5.43 8.82
N GLY A 107 5.25 4.42 9.36
CA GLY A 107 5.52 4.23 10.79
C GLY A 107 6.52 5.22 11.39
N SER A 108 6.68 5.08 12.72
CA SER A 108 7.41 6.00 13.59
C SER A 108 8.91 6.13 13.28
N ASN A 109 9.53 5.11 12.71
CA ASN A 109 10.94 5.14 12.33
C ASN A 109 11.21 5.79 10.96
N TYR A 110 10.15 6.26 10.27
CA TYR A 110 10.22 6.76 8.89
C TYR A 110 9.48 8.10 8.75
N PHE A 111 8.34 8.15 8.03
CA PHE A 111 7.59 9.41 7.87
C PHE A 111 6.88 9.87 9.15
N ASP A 112 6.63 8.95 10.08
CA ASP A 112 5.93 9.24 11.34
C ASP A 112 4.59 9.98 11.14
N ILE A 113 3.78 9.44 10.22
CA ILE A 113 2.48 10.03 9.86
C ILE A 113 1.28 9.32 10.49
N LEU A 114 1.54 8.32 11.36
CA LEU A 114 0.50 7.54 12.05
C LEU A 114 0.28 8.06 13.49
N ASP A 115 -0.96 8.04 13.94
CA ASP A 115 -1.33 8.40 15.32
C ASP A 115 -1.54 7.14 16.17
N SER A 116 -0.62 6.88 17.11
CA SER A 116 -0.69 5.74 18.06
C SER A 116 -0.78 4.36 17.41
N VAL A 117 -0.29 4.25 16.18
CA VAL A 117 -0.24 3.03 15.36
C VAL A 117 1.14 2.94 14.75
N ASP A 118 1.65 1.73 14.58
CA ASP A 118 2.92 1.50 13.90
C ASP A 118 2.87 0.27 12.99
N ALA A 119 3.77 0.24 12.01
CA ALA A 119 3.98 -0.86 11.10
C ALA A 119 5.18 -1.69 11.56
N VAL A 120 4.92 -2.92 11.97
CA VAL A 120 5.96 -3.83 12.48
C VAL A 120 6.03 -5.09 11.63
N GLN A 121 7.17 -5.76 11.63
CA GLN A 121 7.36 -6.98 10.85
C GLN A 121 6.38 -8.08 11.31
N TYR A 122 5.53 -8.58 10.41
CA TYR A 122 4.52 -9.57 10.75
C TYR A 122 5.15 -10.87 11.28
N LEU A 123 6.22 -11.34 10.67
CA LEU A 123 6.86 -12.59 11.08
C LEU A 123 7.45 -12.54 12.51
N ALA A 124 7.68 -11.36 13.06
CA ALA A 124 8.13 -11.17 14.45
C ALA A 124 6.95 -11.12 15.46
N ARG A 125 5.73 -11.19 14.99
CA ARG A 125 4.54 -11.13 15.85
C ARG A 125 4.27 -12.50 16.52
N PRO A 126 3.61 -12.53 17.68
CA PRO A 126 3.14 -13.79 18.28
C PRO A 126 2.15 -14.53 17.39
N ASN A 127 2.22 -15.88 17.41
CA ASN A 127 1.29 -16.79 16.74
C ASN A 127 1.18 -16.59 15.22
N THR A 128 2.24 -16.12 14.56
CA THR A 128 2.25 -15.99 13.11
C THR A 128 2.27 -17.35 12.44
N ASP A 129 1.64 -17.43 11.28
CA ASP A 129 1.65 -18.61 10.40
C ASP A 129 2.86 -18.67 9.46
N THR A 130 3.81 -17.74 9.63
CA THR A 130 5.05 -17.68 8.84
C THR A 130 6.27 -17.40 9.71
N ARG A 131 7.43 -17.96 9.31
CA ARG A 131 8.69 -17.83 10.04
C ARG A 131 9.87 -17.36 9.19
N ARG A 132 9.64 -17.09 7.90
CA ARG A 132 10.71 -16.72 6.98
C ARG A 132 10.23 -15.63 6.01
N PRO A 133 11.07 -14.61 5.74
CA PRO A 133 10.72 -13.47 4.89
C PRO A 133 10.90 -13.80 3.40
N HIS A 134 10.18 -14.76 2.87
CA HIS A 134 10.23 -15.11 1.44
C HIS A 134 8.83 -15.16 0.83
N ALA A 135 8.78 -15.09 -0.49
CA ALA A 135 7.53 -15.12 -1.24
C ALA A 135 6.67 -16.33 -0.86
N LYS A 136 5.45 -16.07 -0.46
CA LYS A 136 4.44 -17.09 -0.15
C LYS A 136 3.03 -16.56 -0.35
N ASN A 137 2.10 -17.47 -0.43
CA ASN A 137 0.68 -17.19 -0.31
C ASN A 137 0.30 -17.32 1.16
N ILE A 138 -0.30 -16.27 1.73
CA ILE A 138 -0.68 -16.22 3.15
C ILE A 138 -2.19 -16.02 3.26
N GLY A 139 -2.80 -16.72 4.23
CA GLY A 139 -4.22 -16.56 4.53
C GLY A 139 -4.51 -15.22 5.20
N ILE A 140 -5.53 -14.54 4.73
CA ILE A 140 -6.03 -13.29 5.29
C ILE A 140 -7.55 -13.34 5.46
N THR A 141 -8.09 -12.42 6.24
CA THR A 141 -9.52 -12.14 6.27
C THR A 141 -9.75 -10.71 5.83
N TRP A 142 -10.36 -10.51 4.66
CA TRP A 142 -10.66 -9.20 4.08
C TRP A 142 -12.15 -8.86 4.26
N ASN A 143 -12.46 -7.80 4.99
CA ASN A 143 -13.85 -7.43 5.32
C ASN A 143 -14.71 -8.61 5.82
N GLY A 144 -14.11 -9.49 6.64
CA GLY A 144 -14.79 -10.68 7.19
C GLY A 144 -14.83 -11.91 6.28
N GLN A 145 -14.29 -11.84 5.07
CA GLN A 145 -14.21 -12.95 4.13
C GLN A 145 -12.78 -13.50 4.05
N ALA A 146 -12.65 -14.83 4.15
CA ALA A 146 -11.36 -15.50 4.02
C ALA A 146 -10.86 -15.40 2.56
N ASP A 147 -9.59 -15.06 2.41
CA ASP A 147 -8.90 -14.98 1.13
C ASP A 147 -7.42 -15.34 1.32
N ASN A 148 -6.66 -15.39 0.24
CA ASN A 148 -5.23 -15.63 0.23
C ASN A 148 -4.51 -14.57 -0.59
N MET A 149 -3.33 -14.13 -0.10
CA MET A 149 -2.63 -13.02 -0.71
C MET A 149 -1.13 -13.28 -0.87
N PHE A 150 -0.54 -12.73 -1.93
CA PHE A 150 0.91 -12.71 -2.06
C PHE A 150 1.51 -11.88 -0.93
N TRP A 151 2.47 -12.47 -0.23
CA TRP A 151 3.18 -11.86 0.88
C TRP A 151 4.69 -12.06 0.73
N TYR A 152 5.47 -11.04 1.01
CA TYR A 152 6.92 -11.08 1.09
C TYR A 152 7.37 -10.10 2.18
N ASP A 153 7.64 -10.62 3.37
CA ASP A 153 8.07 -9.85 4.55
C ASP A 153 7.20 -8.61 4.86
N GLY A 154 5.90 -8.76 4.66
CA GLY A 154 4.95 -7.67 4.88
C GLY A 154 4.73 -7.36 6.35
N CYS A 155 4.24 -6.16 6.63
CA CYS A 155 4.00 -5.67 8.00
C CYS A 155 2.67 -6.12 8.58
N ALA A 156 2.62 -6.17 9.91
CA ALA A 156 1.40 -6.05 10.71
C ALA A 156 1.28 -4.61 11.24
N LEU A 157 0.05 -4.13 11.33
CA LEU A 157 -0.27 -2.79 11.81
C LEU A 157 -0.79 -2.89 13.23
N VAL A 158 -0.06 -2.33 14.18
CA VAL A 158 -0.26 -2.51 15.61
C VAL A 158 -0.42 -1.17 16.32
N GLY A 159 -1.17 -1.14 17.42
CA GLY A 159 -1.37 0.06 18.21
C GLY A 159 -2.78 0.20 18.74
N ASP A 160 -3.22 1.41 18.96
CA ASP A 160 -4.55 1.71 19.46
C ASP A 160 -5.62 1.46 18.40
N LYS A 161 -6.37 0.36 18.58
CA LYS A 161 -7.44 -0.05 17.63
C LYS A 161 -8.59 0.95 17.53
N SER A 162 -8.71 1.89 18.46
CA SER A 162 -9.71 2.97 18.37
C SER A 162 -9.32 4.06 17.37
N LYS A 163 -8.06 4.09 16.93
CA LYS A 163 -7.49 5.10 16.04
C LYS A 163 -7.53 4.74 14.56
N PHE A 164 -7.92 3.51 14.22
CA PHE A 164 -7.98 3.07 12.82
C PHE A 164 -9.12 2.07 12.57
N LYS A 165 -9.54 2.01 11.32
CA LYS A 165 -10.45 0.98 10.84
C LYS A 165 -9.63 -0.17 10.26
N THR A 166 -9.76 -1.37 10.83
CA THR A 166 -9.20 -2.60 10.24
C THR A 166 -10.03 -3.00 9.02
N VAL A 167 -9.37 -3.21 7.89
CA VAL A 167 -9.97 -3.69 6.65
C VAL A 167 -9.67 -5.17 6.44
N ALA A 168 -8.45 -5.59 6.79
CA ALA A 168 -8.08 -7.00 6.73
C ALA A 168 -7.18 -7.40 7.91
N THR A 169 -7.23 -8.69 8.26
CA THR A 169 -6.38 -9.29 9.30
C THR A 169 -5.61 -10.47 8.76
N TYR A 170 -4.46 -10.74 9.37
CA TYR A 170 -3.73 -12.00 9.27
C TYR A 170 -4.40 -13.11 10.09
N ALA A 171 -3.92 -14.35 9.93
CA ALA A 171 -4.44 -15.52 10.66
C ALA A 171 -4.32 -15.39 12.18
N ASN A 172 -3.31 -14.67 12.69
CA ASN A 172 -3.13 -14.44 14.14
C ASN A 172 -4.02 -13.29 14.69
N GLY A 173 -4.84 -12.65 13.87
CA GLY A 173 -5.72 -11.54 14.23
C GLY A 173 -5.08 -10.15 14.21
N ASP A 174 -3.77 -10.03 13.91
CA ASP A 174 -3.14 -8.73 13.70
C ASP A 174 -3.69 -8.07 12.41
N ALA A 175 -3.79 -6.73 12.42
CA ALA A 175 -4.25 -6.03 11.25
C ALA A 175 -3.22 -6.11 10.11
N MET A 176 -3.68 -6.55 8.92
CA MET A 176 -2.93 -6.61 7.68
C MET A 176 -3.16 -5.35 6.83
N SER A 177 -4.36 -4.80 6.90
CA SER A 177 -4.72 -3.58 6.20
C SER A 177 -5.61 -2.71 7.08
N ILE A 178 -5.32 -1.41 7.08
CA ILE A 178 -6.06 -0.41 7.87
C ILE A 178 -6.32 0.85 7.06
N VAL A 179 -7.31 1.62 7.51
CA VAL A 179 -7.46 3.03 7.19
C VAL A 179 -7.44 3.83 8.48
N GLN A 180 -6.51 4.78 8.59
CA GLN A 180 -6.47 5.77 9.65
C GLN A 180 -6.59 7.16 9.00
N ASN A 181 -7.70 7.86 9.28
CA ASN A 181 -7.98 9.12 8.60
C ASN A 181 -7.89 8.97 7.07
N ARG A 182 -6.89 9.63 6.46
CA ARG A 182 -6.61 9.61 5.02
C ARG A 182 -5.38 8.78 4.65
N ILE A 183 -4.95 7.90 5.56
CA ILE A 183 -3.81 7.01 5.37
C ILE A 183 -4.32 5.58 5.26
N GLY A 184 -4.09 4.94 4.14
CA GLY A 184 -4.41 3.54 3.87
C GLY A 184 -3.14 2.70 3.79
N LEU A 185 -3.07 1.62 4.57
CA LEU A 185 -1.89 0.76 4.62
C LEU A 185 -2.26 -0.69 4.36
N ILE A 186 -1.40 -1.39 3.64
CA ILE A 186 -1.57 -2.77 3.22
C ILE A 186 -0.26 -3.52 3.44
N GLY A 187 -0.28 -4.56 4.28
CA GLY A 187 0.92 -5.37 4.57
C GLY A 187 1.25 -6.42 3.51
N CYS A 188 0.26 -6.91 2.75
CA CYS A 188 0.44 -7.84 1.63
C CYS A 188 0.50 -7.11 0.28
N HIS A 189 0.55 -7.86 -0.83
CA HIS A 189 0.68 -7.33 -2.18
C HIS A 189 -0.60 -7.55 -3.01
N LEU A 190 -1.59 -6.67 -2.84
CA LEU A 190 -2.82 -6.69 -3.65
C LEU A 190 -2.58 -6.30 -5.13
N GLU A 191 -1.44 -5.70 -5.43
CA GLU A 191 -0.99 -5.34 -6.77
C GLU A 191 -0.20 -6.44 -7.46
N SER A 192 0.02 -7.59 -6.79
CA SER A 192 0.86 -8.67 -7.30
C SER A 192 0.42 -9.16 -8.67
N GLN A 193 1.40 -9.45 -9.54
CA GLN A 193 1.19 -9.82 -10.93
C GLN A 193 1.38 -11.33 -11.13
N LYS A 194 0.81 -11.88 -12.19
CA LYS A 194 0.90 -13.31 -12.48
C LYS A 194 2.32 -13.87 -12.43
N PHE A 195 3.30 -13.16 -13.00
CA PHE A 195 4.68 -13.63 -13.04
C PHE A 195 5.34 -13.75 -11.65
N TRP A 196 4.83 -13.03 -10.62
CA TRP A 196 5.32 -13.22 -9.24
C TRP A 196 4.99 -14.61 -8.73
N TYR A 197 3.80 -15.11 -9.07
CA TYR A 197 3.38 -16.47 -8.75
C TYR A 197 4.09 -17.50 -9.63
N ASP A 198 4.29 -17.22 -10.90
CA ASP A 198 4.96 -18.12 -11.84
C ASP A 198 6.45 -18.33 -11.52
N SER A 199 7.08 -17.36 -10.84
CA SER A 199 8.49 -17.41 -10.43
C SER A 199 8.78 -18.52 -9.40
N TYR A 200 7.75 -19.02 -8.73
CA TYR A 200 7.88 -20.05 -7.69
C TYR A 200 6.87 -21.18 -7.93
N SER A 201 7.35 -22.42 -8.04
CA SER A 201 6.47 -23.58 -8.34
C SER A 201 5.33 -23.73 -7.33
N TRP A 202 5.60 -23.47 -6.04
CA TRP A 202 4.60 -23.53 -4.96
C TRP A 202 3.60 -22.38 -4.97
N MET A 203 3.89 -21.27 -5.67
CA MET A 203 3.00 -20.11 -5.75
C MET A 203 2.01 -20.19 -6.91
N ARG A 204 2.37 -20.86 -8.00
CA ARG A 204 1.56 -20.95 -9.23
C ARG A 204 0.09 -21.31 -8.99
N PRO A 205 -0.25 -22.29 -8.13
CA PRO A 205 -1.65 -22.66 -7.88
C PRO A 205 -2.47 -21.55 -7.20
N HIS A 206 -1.82 -20.54 -6.63
CA HIS A 206 -2.47 -19.47 -5.86
C HIS A 206 -2.75 -18.19 -6.68
N TRP A 207 -2.48 -18.21 -7.99
CA TRP A 207 -2.89 -17.13 -8.85
C TRP A 207 -4.41 -17.13 -9.07
N HIS A 208 -5.10 -16.12 -8.59
CA HIS A 208 -6.57 -16.02 -8.64
C HIS A 208 -7.07 -15.18 -9.83
N GLN A 209 -6.39 -15.24 -10.97
CA GLN A 209 -6.76 -14.47 -12.18
C GLN A 209 -6.83 -12.96 -11.93
N GLY A 210 -6.05 -12.44 -10.96
CA GLY A 210 -6.02 -11.02 -10.61
C GLY A 210 -7.25 -10.52 -9.84
N SER A 211 -8.03 -11.42 -9.21
CA SER A 211 -9.19 -11.00 -8.40
C SER A 211 -8.84 -10.05 -7.26
N HIS A 212 -7.64 -10.18 -6.69
CA HIS A 212 -7.11 -9.28 -5.65
C HIS A 212 -6.88 -7.84 -6.13
N HIS A 213 -6.74 -7.59 -7.43
CA HIS A 213 -6.69 -6.22 -7.97
C HIS A 213 -8.00 -5.45 -7.75
N LYS A 214 -9.13 -6.16 -7.64
CA LYS A 214 -10.42 -5.55 -7.28
C LYS A 214 -10.40 -5.06 -5.84
N LEU A 215 -9.77 -5.82 -4.93
CA LEU A 215 -9.61 -5.41 -3.53
C LEU A 215 -8.74 -4.15 -3.42
N LEU A 216 -7.67 -4.06 -4.21
CA LEU A 216 -6.85 -2.85 -4.28
C LEU A 216 -7.67 -1.64 -4.76
N LEU A 217 -8.47 -1.81 -5.81
CA LEU A 217 -9.34 -0.75 -6.32
C LEU A 217 -10.38 -0.32 -5.28
N GLU A 218 -11.05 -1.27 -4.63
CA GLU A 218 -12.05 -0.99 -3.59
C GLU A 218 -11.43 -0.25 -2.41
N PHE A 219 -10.24 -0.69 -1.96
CA PHE A 219 -9.50 -0.04 -0.89
C PHE A 219 -9.09 1.39 -1.27
N THR A 220 -8.58 1.57 -2.49
CA THR A 220 -8.18 2.89 -3.00
C THR A 220 -9.40 3.82 -3.10
N ASN A 221 -10.55 3.34 -3.59
CA ASN A 221 -11.79 4.11 -3.64
C ASN A 221 -12.27 4.50 -2.23
N GLN A 222 -12.24 3.57 -1.27
CA GLN A 222 -12.60 3.87 0.12
C GLN A 222 -11.69 4.96 0.71
N LEU A 223 -10.39 4.90 0.42
CA LEU A 223 -9.44 5.91 0.87
C LEU A 223 -9.68 7.27 0.19
N MET A 224 -10.12 7.29 -1.07
CA MET A 224 -10.46 8.53 -1.79
C MET A 224 -11.73 9.20 -1.25
N GLU A 225 -12.61 8.45 -0.57
CA GLU A 225 -13.85 8.95 0.04
C GLU A 225 -13.67 9.40 1.51
N SER A 226 -12.53 9.11 2.13
CA SER A 226 -12.20 9.44 3.52
C SER A 226 -11.85 10.92 3.75
#